data_32096cbe221f115fdcddbfb7a686841e
#
_entry.id   32096cbe221f115fdcddbfb7a686841e
#
_cell.length_a   1.000
_cell.length_b   1.000
_cell.length_c   1.000
_cell.angle_alpha   90.00
_cell.angle_beta   90.00
_cell.angle_gamma   90.00
#
_symmetry.space_group_name_H-M   'P 1'
#
loop_
_entity.id
_entity.type
_entity.pdbx_description
1 polymer ?
#
loop_
_entity_poly.entity_id
_entity_poly.type
_entity_poly.pdbx_seq_one_letter_code
_entity_poly.pdbx_strand_id
1 'polypeptide(L)'
;MGSLSSELLAQRRGPSEVPVEELMKPGPLPDLVLGNPDAKVTIVEYASMTCPHCASFHNNVLPELKRKYIDTGQVRLIFREFPLDILAEAGSMLARCAGDKAFAMLEVLFQKQDEWVVRDDPASKLFEIAKQAGFTKERFDKCLKDDELHKQVQAMRTQANQQFGVNSTPTFFINGKRLQGGGSISDFDRALEPLLKS
;
A
#
# COMPACT_ATOMS: atom_id res chain seq x y z
N MET A 1 -30.56 -0.05 25.63
CA MET A 1 -29.99 -1.27 25.01
C MET A 1 -29.39 -0.96 23.63
N GLY A 2 -28.46 -0.04 23.47
CA GLY A 2 -27.95 0.40 22.17
C GLY A 2 -26.43 0.67 22.10
N SER A 3 -25.69 0.41 23.16
CA SER A 3 -24.26 0.78 23.25
C SER A 3 -23.28 -0.30 22.81
N LEU A 4 -23.60 -1.58 23.00
CA LEU A 4 -22.69 -2.70 22.75
C LEU A 4 -22.41 -2.98 21.26
N SER A 5 -23.34 -2.65 20.37
CA SER A 5 -23.20 -2.95 18.93
C SER A 5 -22.27 -1.99 18.21
N SER A 6 -22.23 -0.72 18.61
CA SER A 6 -21.36 0.29 17.98
C SER A 6 -19.89 0.15 18.44
N GLU A 7 -19.65 -0.22 19.68
CA GLU A 7 -18.31 -0.48 20.21
C GLU A 7 -17.68 -1.75 19.58
N LEU A 8 -18.48 -2.80 19.38
CA LEU A 8 -18.02 -4.02 18.70
C LEU A 8 -17.67 -3.77 17.21
N LEU A 9 -18.40 -2.90 16.54
CA LEU A 9 -18.12 -2.51 15.15
C LEU A 9 -16.87 -1.61 15.05
N ALA A 10 -16.65 -0.73 16.02
CA ALA A 10 -15.46 0.09 16.10
C ALA A 10 -14.20 -0.76 16.36
N GLN A 11 -14.29 -1.77 17.23
CA GLN A 11 -13.19 -2.70 17.48
C GLN A 11 -12.81 -3.55 16.26
N ARG A 12 -13.77 -3.84 15.38
CA ARG A 12 -13.52 -4.58 14.12
C ARG A 12 -12.83 -3.73 13.04
N ARG A 13 -12.92 -2.41 13.12
CA ARG A 13 -12.37 -1.49 12.11
C ARG A 13 -11.01 -0.90 12.47
N GLY A 14 -10.55 -1.11 13.70
CA GLY A 14 -9.36 -0.46 14.25
C GLY A 14 -9.59 1.03 14.59
N PRO A 15 -8.58 1.72 15.13
CA PRO A 15 -8.71 3.11 15.56
C PRO A 15 -8.99 4.05 14.37
N SER A 16 -9.81 5.09 14.62
CA SER A 16 -10.13 6.12 13.63
C SER A 16 -8.99 7.11 13.39
N GLU A 17 -8.05 7.16 14.32
CA GLU A 17 -6.90 8.06 14.27
C GLU A 17 -5.70 7.42 14.97
N VAL A 18 -4.51 7.65 14.43
CA VAL A 18 -3.24 7.21 15.01
C VAL A 18 -2.31 8.43 15.15
N PRO A 19 -1.40 8.44 16.15
CA PRO A 19 -0.46 9.54 16.30
C PRO A 19 0.44 9.65 15.07
N VAL A 20 0.46 10.83 14.45
CA VAL A 20 1.25 11.10 13.23
C VAL A 20 2.74 10.82 13.47
N GLU A 21 3.27 11.24 14.61
CA GLU A 21 4.67 11.02 14.97
C GLU A 21 5.03 9.53 14.99
N GLU A 22 4.13 8.69 15.53
CA GLU A 22 4.33 7.24 15.56
C GLU A 22 4.20 6.62 14.16
N LEU A 23 3.19 7.06 13.39
CA LEU A 23 2.96 6.59 12.03
C LEU A 23 4.15 6.88 11.11
N MET A 24 4.79 8.05 11.29
CA MET A 24 5.89 8.51 10.45
C MET A 24 7.27 8.03 10.88
N LYS A 25 7.39 7.32 11.99
CA LYS A 25 8.65 6.67 12.37
C LYS A 25 9.08 5.63 11.34
N PRO A 26 10.38 5.50 11.08
CA PRO A 26 10.87 4.43 10.21
C PRO A 26 10.40 3.05 10.67
N GLY A 27 9.90 2.26 9.73
CA GLY A 27 9.48 0.89 9.96
C GLY A 27 10.59 -0.13 9.63
N PRO A 28 10.23 -1.43 9.56
CA PRO A 28 11.16 -2.49 9.16
C PRO A 28 11.76 -2.29 7.76
N LEU A 29 11.02 -1.61 6.87
CA LEU A 29 11.48 -1.23 5.53
C LEU A 29 11.37 0.28 5.36
N PRO A 30 12.26 0.90 4.55
CA PRO A 30 12.11 2.31 4.19
C PRO A 30 10.79 2.58 3.49
N ASP A 31 10.20 3.74 3.72
CA ASP A 31 8.97 4.14 3.04
C ASP A 31 9.16 4.27 1.52
N LEU A 32 8.20 3.78 0.76
CA LEU A 32 8.09 4.06 -0.66
C LEU A 32 7.22 5.31 -0.84
N VAL A 33 7.83 6.40 -1.30
CA VAL A 33 7.20 7.72 -1.38
C VAL A 33 6.92 8.10 -2.82
N LEU A 34 5.68 8.48 -3.10
CA LEU A 34 5.24 9.04 -4.37
C LEU A 34 4.89 10.53 -4.16
N GLY A 35 5.53 11.40 -4.92
CA GLY A 35 5.33 12.84 -4.82
C GLY A 35 6.43 13.57 -4.04
N ASN A 36 6.17 14.83 -3.70
CA ASN A 36 7.10 15.68 -2.98
C ASN A 36 7.28 15.19 -1.54
N PRO A 37 8.50 14.82 -1.10
CA PRO A 37 8.73 14.38 0.29
C PRO A 37 8.39 15.44 1.34
N ASP A 38 8.35 16.72 0.97
CA ASP A 38 8.02 17.84 1.85
C ASP A 38 6.56 18.30 1.70
N ALA A 39 5.70 17.49 1.08
CA ALA A 39 4.29 17.82 0.90
C ALA A 39 3.58 18.05 2.25
N LYS A 40 2.69 19.04 2.28
CA LYS A 40 1.92 19.42 3.47
C LYS A 40 1.07 18.27 4.01
N VAL A 41 0.51 17.46 3.13
CA VAL A 41 -0.38 16.34 3.48
C VAL A 41 0.23 15.03 3.07
N THR A 42 0.20 14.07 3.99
CA THR A 42 0.68 12.70 3.76
C THR A 42 -0.48 11.71 3.80
N ILE A 43 -0.60 10.90 2.75
CA ILE A 43 -1.44 9.71 2.73
C ILE A 43 -0.52 8.52 2.96
N VAL A 44 -0.80 7.71 3.97
CA VAL A 44 -0.14 6.41 4.15
C VAL A 44 -1.14 5.32 3.75
N GLU A 45 -0.77 4.53 2.76
CA GLU A 45 -1.54 3.39 2.29
C GLU A 45 -0.90 2.08 2.79
N TYR A 46 -1.67 1.26 3.44
CA TYR A 46 -1.33 -0.14 3.70
C TYR A 46 -2.08 -1.02 2.73
N ALA A 47 -1.37 -1.76 1.90
CA ALA A 47 -1.94 -2.52 0.78
C ALA A 47 -1.32 -3.91 0.63
N SER A 48 -2.10 -4.81 0.04
CA SER A 48 -1.66 -6.14 -0.37
C SER A 48 -1.67 -6.27 -1.88
N MET A 49 -0.62 -6.87 -2.42
CA MET A 49 -0.48 -7.06 -3.86
C MET A 49 -1.52 -8.01 -4.47
N THR A 50 -2.17 -8.82 -3.66
CA THR A 50 -3.24 -9.75 -4.10
C THR A 50 -4.65 -9.25 -3.82
N CYS A 51 -4.78 -8.08 -3.19
CA CYS A 51 -6.09 -7.51 -2.85
C CYS A 51 -6.74 -6.83 -4.06
N PRO A 52 -7.94 -7.26 -4.50
CA PRO A 52 -8.63 -6.64 -5.64
C PRO A 52 -8.99 -5.15 -5.41
N HIS A 53 -9.34 -4.77 -4.19
CA HIS A 53 -9.63 -3.38 -3.85
C HIS A 53 -8.39 -2.50 -3.91
N CYS A 54 -7.22 -3.03 -3.56
CA CYS A 54 -5.95 -2.34 -3.73
C CYS A 54 -5.64 -2.10 -5.21
N ALA A 55 -5.81 -3.14 -6.06
CA ALA A 55 -5.66 -2.99 -7.50
C ALA A 55 -6.65 -1.96 -8.08
N SER A 56 -7.90 -1.99 -7.64
CA SER A 56 -8.91 -1.00 -8.07
C SER A 56 -8.50 0.43 -7.70
N PHE A 57 -7.98 0.65 -6.50
CA PHE A 57 -7.46 1.96 -6.10
C PHE A 57 -6.31 2.41 -7.01
N HIS A 58 -5.29 1.57 -7.18
CA HIS A 58 -4.11 1.90 -7.98
C HIS A 58 -4.45 2.12 -9.46
N ASN A 59 -5.38 1.35 -10.02
CA ASN A 59 -5.73 1.43 -11.43
C ASN A 59 -6.74 2.54 -11.76
N ASN A 60 -7.65 2.86 -10.85
CA ASN A 60 -8.80 3.71 -11.15
C ASN A 60 -8.85 5.02 -10.35
N VAL A 61 -8.27 5.08 -9.15
CA VAL A 61 -8.33 6.25 -8.27
C VAL A 61 -7.00 6.98 -8.21
N LEU A 62 -5.91 6.25 -8.02
CA LEU A 62 -4.57 6.84 -7.87
C LEU A 62 -4.15 7.72 -9.06
N PRO A 63 -4.43 7.39 -10.34
CA PRO A 63 -4.07 8.26 -11.44
C PRO A 63 -4.69 9.66 -11.34
N GLU A 64 -5.94 9.76 -10.93
CA GLU A 64 -6.59 11.05 -10.73
C GLU A 64 -6.11 11.76 -9.47
N LEU A 65 -5.94 11.03 -8.36
CA LEU A 65 -5.36 11.54 -7.13
C LEU A 65 -3.96 12.13 -7.38
N LYS A 66 -3.16 11.43 -8.18
CA LYS A 66 -1.82 11.86 -8.59
C LYS A 66 -1.88 13.18 -9.37
N ARG A 67 -2.71 13.25 -10.38
CA ARG A 67 -2.89 14.45 -11.21
C ARG A 67 -3.39 15.65 -10.40
N LYS A 68 -4.36 15.45 -9.53
CA LYS A 68 -5.00 16.55 -8.77
C LYS A 68 -4.13 17.07 -7.61
N TYR A 69 -3.43 16.19 -6.90
CA TYR A 69 -2.81 16.55 -5.62
C TYR A 69 -1.33 16.19 -5.48
N ILE A 70 -0.88 15.07 -6.06
CA ILE A 70 0.49 14.59 -5.86
C ILE A 70 1.45 15.33 -6.80
N ASP A 71 1.13 15.40 -8.10
CA ASP A 71 1.95 16.09 -9.10
C ASP A 71 2.02 17.61 -8.88
N THR A 72 1.03 18.16 -8.17
CA THR A 72 1.03 19.58 -7.77
C THR A 72 1.94 19.86 -6.55
N GLY A 73 2.46 18.82 -5.90
CA GLY A 73 3.31 18.92 -4.71
C GLY A 73 2.56 19.11 -3.40
N GLN A 74 1.22 19.13 -3.41
CA GLN A 74 0.39 19.36 -2.22
C GLN A 74 0.30 18.14 -1.30
N VAL A 75 0.30 16.94 -1.90
CA VAL A 75 0.11 15.67 -1.22
C VAL A 75 1.20 14.70 -1.63
N ARG A 76 1.68 13.89 -0.69
CA ARG A 76 2.49 12.71 -0.98
C ARG A 76 1.75 11.45 -0.56
N LEU A 77 2.01 10.36 -1.27
CA LEU A 77 1.55 9.02 -0.93
C LEU A 77 2.74 8.19 -0.46
N ILE A 78 2.60 7.56 0.70
CA ILE A 78 3.52 6.55 1.21
C ILE A 78 2.84 5.19 1.08
N PHE A 79 3.46 4.28 0.33
CA PHE A 79 3.01 2.90 0.22
C PHE A 79 3.72 2.04 1.26
N ARG A 80 2.96 1.25 2.01
CA ARG A 80 3.46 0.27 2.97
C ARG A 80 2.83 -1.09 2.75
N GLU A 81 3.61 -2.13 2.83
CA GLU A 81 3.19 -3.50 2.64
C GLU A 81 2.30 -3.99 3.79
N PHE A 82 1.19 -4.60 3.42
CA PHE A 82 0.33 -5.36 4.31
C PHE A 82 -0.10 -6.66 3.60
N PRO A 83 0.84 -7.59 3.37
CA PRO A 83 0.55 -8.79 2.58
C PRO A 83 -0.46 -9.69 3.28
N LEU A 84 -1.46 -10.15 2.54
CA LEU A 84 -2.52 -11.03 3.05
C LEU A 84 -2.21 -12.51 2.85
N ASP A 85 -1.26 -12.83 1.97
CA ASP A 85 -0.88 -14.19 1.61
C ASP A 85 0.55 -14.24 1.04
N ILE A 86 1.04 -15.45 0.76
CA ILE A 86 2.40 -15.67 0.27
C ILE A 86 2.64 -15.03 -1.11
N LEU A 87 1.64 -14.98 -1.99
CA LEU A 87 1.78 -14.33 -3.30
C LEU A 87 1.92 -12.81 -3.13
N ALA A 88 1.20 -12.23 -2.17
CA ALA A 88 1.32 -10.82 -1.84
C ALA A 88 2.72 -10.50 -1.28
N GLU A 89 3.29 -11.38 -0.47
CA GLU A 89 4.68 -11.26 -0.01
C GLU A 89 5.65 -11.26 -1.19
N ALA A 90 5.51 -12.20 -2.12
CA ALA A 90 6.35 -12.28 -3.30
C ALA A 90 6.25 -11.03 -4.19
N GLY A 91 5.05 -10.54 -4.45
CA GLY A 91 4.83 -9.29 -5.20
C GLY A 91 5.45 -8.09 -4.52
N SER A 92 5.34 -7.99 -3.20
CA SER A 92 5.96 -6.94 -2.39
C SER A 92 7.49 -6.98 -2.47
N MET A 93 8.07 -8.16 -2.34
CA MET A 93 9.53 -8.35 -2.45
C MET A 93 10.02 -7.93 -3.84
N LEU A 94 9.29 -8.30 -4.89
CA LEU A 94 9.65 -7.96 -6.26
C LEU A 94 9.63 -6.45 -6.49
N ALA A 95 8.65 -5.73 -5.94
CA ALA A 95 8.61 -4.27 -5.98
C ALA A 95 9.83 -3.66 -5.28
N ARG A 96 10.18 -4.18 -4.10
CA ARG A 96 11.39 -3.73 -3.37
C ARG A 96 12.67 -3.97 -4.16
N CYS A 97 12.80 -5.12 -4.81
CA CYS A 97 13.96 -5.45 -5.65
C CYS A 97 14.08 -4.58 -6.91
N ALA A 98 13.02 -3.87 -7.29
CA ALA A 98 13.04 -2.91 -8.39
C ALA A 98 13.71 -1.57 -8.01
N GLY A 99 14.03 -1.35 -6.72
CA GLY A 99 14.74 -0.18 -6.24
C GLY A 99 13.99 1.12 -6.50
N ASP A 100 14.60 2.06 -7.20
CA ASP A 100 13.98 3.35 -7.57
C ASP A 100 12.78 3.21 -8.52
N LYS A 101 12.59 2.05 -9.13
CA LYS A 101 11.44 1.70 -9.95
C LYS A 101 10.34 0.95 -9.18
N ALA A 102 10.37 1.00 -7.86
CA ALA A 102 9.41 0.26 -7.02
C ALA A 102 7.95 0.62 -7.34
N PHE A 103 7.61 1.91 -7.48
CA PHE A 103 6.25 2.32 -7.84
C PHE A 103 5.84 1.85 -9.24
N ALA A 104 6.74 1.89 -10.21
CA ALA A 104 6.47 1.35 -11.55
C ALA A 104 6.19 -0.15 -11.50
N MET A 105 6.90 -0.89 -10.67
CA MET A 105 6.65 -2.33 -10.46
C MET A 105 5.31 -2.57 -9.76
N LEU A 106 4.99 -1.81 -8.71
CA LEU A 106 3.69 -1.88 -8.03
C LEU A 106 2.54 -1.65 -9.02
N GLU A 107 2.66 -0.62 -9.85
CA GLU A 107 1.67 -0.26 -10.86
C GLU A 107 1.43 -1.41 -11.85
N VAL A 108 2.48 -1.99 -12.40
CA VAL A 108 2.37 -3.12 -13.34
C VAL A 108 1.77 -4.36 -12.67
N LEU A 109 2.18 -4.65 -11.43
CA LEU A 109 1.65 -5.80 -10.68
C LEU A 109 0.16 -5.64 -10.37
N PHE A 110 -0.30 -4.44 -10.03
CA PHE A 110 -1.73 -4.17 -9.82
C PHE A 110 -2.52 -4.19 -11.13
N GLN A 111 -1.98 -3.63 -12.22
CA GLN A 111 -2.63 -3.67 -13.54
C GLN A 111 -2.82 -5.09 -14.05
N LYS A 112 -1.86 -5.95 -13.78
CA LYS A 112 -1.84 -7.35 -14.25
C LYS A 112 -2.21 -8.35 -13.14
N GLN A 113 -2.87 -7.89 -12.08
CA GLN A 113 -3.16 -8.73 -10.91
C GLN A 113 -3.85 -10.05 -11.30
N ASP A 114 -4.83 -10.01 -12.20
CA ASP A 114 -5.57 -11.21 -12.66
C ASP A 114 -4.70 -12.19 -13.46
N GLU A 115 -3.57 -11.73 -14.01
CA GLU A 115 -2.66 -12.58 -14.77
C GLU A 115 -1.73 -13.42 -13.88
N TRP A 116 -1.32 -12.89 -12.72
CA TRP A 116 -0.34 -13.54 -11.86
C TRP A 116 -0.90 -14.04 -10.52
N VAL A 117 -2.01 -13.50 -10.04
CA VAL A 117 -2.69 -13.99 -8.83
C VAL A 117 -3.59 -15.16 -9.22
N VAL A 118 -2.96 -16.28 -9.52
CA VAL A 118 -3.60 -17.50 -10.02
C VAL A 118 -3.15 -18.70 -9.20
N ARG A 119 -3.91 -19.80 -9.29
CA ARG A 119 -3.55 -21.04 -8.58
C ARG A 119 -2.46 -21.83 -9.30
N ASP A 120 -2.52 -21.84 -10.63
CA ASP A 120 -1.62 -22.63 -11.47
C ASP A 120 -0.38 -21.81 -11.83
N ASP A 121 0.76 -22.25 -11.31
CA ASP A 121 2.08 -21.70 -11.59
C ASP A 121 2.19 -20.17 -11.50
N PRO A 122 1.82 -19.56 -10.35
CA PRO A 122 1.90 -18.10 -10.18
C PRO A 122 3.35 -17.59 -10.29
N ALA A 123 4.34 -18.39 -9.95
CA ALA A 123 5.74 -18.00 -10.02
C ALA A 123 6.18 -17.68 -11.45
N SER A 124 5.83 -18.53 -12.42
CA SER A 124 6.13 -18.26 -13.83
C SER A 124 5.39 -17.04 -14.36
N LYS A 125 4.14 -16.83 -13.96
CA LYS A 125 3.36 -15.64 -14.32
C LYS A 125 4.01 -14.38 -13.76
N LEU A 126 4.41 -14.42 -12.51
CA LEU A 126 5.10 -13.31 -11.87
C LEU A 126 6.45 -13.01 -12.53
N PHE A 127 7.20 -14.05 -12.90
CA PHE A 127 8.45 -13.88 -13.62
C PHE A 127 8.25 -13.23 -14.99
N GLU A 128 7.24 -13.60 -15.76
CA GLU A 128 6.95 -12.97 -17.06
C GLU A 128 6.71 -11.47 -16.93
N ILE A 129 6.05 -11.03 -15.85
CA ILE A 129 5.87 -9.60 -15.55
C ILE A 129 7.22 -8.96 -15.18
N ALA A 130 7.98 -9.58 -14.30
CA ALA A 130 9.29 -9.11 -13.88
C ALA A 130 10.28 -8.99 -15.06
N LYS A 131 10.26 -9.95 -15.97
CA LYS A 131 11.06 -9.97 -17.19
C LYS A 131 10.78 -8.76 -18.09
N GLN A 132 9.51 -8.39 -18.26
CA GLN A 132 9.12 -7.19 -19.00
C GLN A 132 9.65 -5.91 -18.34
N ALA A 133 9.82 -5.92 -17.03
CA ALA A 133 10.41 -4.82 -16.25
C ALA A 133 11.96 -4.90 -16.16
N GLY A 134 12.59 -5.78 -16.91
CA GLY A 134 14.05 -5.89 -17.01
C GLY A 134 14.72 -6.84 -16.01
N PHE A 135 13.95 -7.69 -15.32
CA PHE A 135 14.52 -8.71 -14.45
C PHE A 135 15.04 -9.91 -15.26
N THR A 136 16.25 -10.34 -14.98
CA THR A 136 16.72 -11.65 -15.38
C THR A 136 16.16 -12.73 -14.47
N LYS A 137 16.15 -13.98 -14.90
CA LYS A 137 15.73 -15.11 -14.04
C LYS A 137 16.57 -15.18 -12.77
N GLU A 138 17.87 -14.96 -12.87
CA GLU A 138 18.79 -14.92 -11.73
C GLU A 138 18.42 -13.83 -10.72
N ARG A 139 18.17 -12.60 -11.19
CA ARG A 139 17.76 -11.48 -10.33
C ARG A 139 16.40 -11.74 -9.68
N PHE A 140 15.46 -12.31 -10.41
CA PHE A 140 14.15 -12.69 -9.91
C PHE A 140 14.26 -13.74 -8.79
N ASP A 141 15.00 -14.83 -9.05
CA ASP A 141 15.19 -15.89 -8.06
C ASP A 141 15.93 -15.39 -6.82
N LYS A 142 16.95 -14.57 -6.99
CA LYS A 142 17.69 -13.97 -5.89
C LYS A 142 16.78 -13.08 -5.01
N CYS A 143 15.91 -12.29 -5.64
CA CYS A 143 14.94 -11.46 -4.94
C CYS A 143 14.01 -12.31 -4.07
N LEU A 144 13.36 -13.32 -4.64
CA LEU A 144 12.37 -14.14 -3.95
C LEU A 144 12.97 -15.13 -2.94
N LYS A 145 14.29 -15.34 -2.96
CA LYS A 145 15.05 -16.14 -1.98
C LYS A 145 15.71 -15.30 -0.89
N ASP A 146 15.50 -13.98 -0.90
CA ASP A 146 16.03 -13.08 0.11
C ASP A 146 15.22 -13.21 1.42
N ASP A 147 15.68 -14.07 2.31
CA ASP A 147 15.02 -14.34 3.58
C ASP A 147 14.92 -13.10 4.48
N GLU A 148 15.89 -12.21 4.43
CA GLU A 148 15.88 -10.98 5.23
C GLU A 148 14.79 -10.03 4.71
N LEU A 149 14.73 -9.81 3.41
CA LEU A 149 13.67 -9.00 2.81
C LEU A 149 12.29 -9.59 3.09
N HIS A 150 12.15 -10.90 3.01
CA HIS A 150 10.90 -11.60 3.33
C HIS A 150 10.44 -11.32 4.76
N LYS A 151 11.35 -11.46 5.73
CA LYS A 151 11.07 -11.15 7.14
C LYS A 151 10.68 -9.68 7.35
N GLN A 152 11.34 -8.77 6.66
CA GLN A 152 11.03 -7.34 6.75
C GLN A 152 9.65 -7.03 6.17
N VAL A 153 9.26 -7.65 5.05
CA VAL A 153 7.91 -7.51 4.47
C VAL A 153 6.84 -8.03 5.45
N GLN A 154 7.08 -9.18 6.08
CA GLN A 154 6.18 -9.70 7.11
C GLN A 154 6.12 -8.80 8.33
N ALA A 155 7.24 -8.24 8.74
CA ALA A 155 7.33 -7.32 9.88
C ALA A 155 6.56 -6.00 9.64
N MET A 156 6.48 -5.52 8.39
CA MET A 156 5.64 -4.37 8.05
C MET A 156 4.17 -4.62 8.39
N ARG A 157 3.65 -5.79 8.03
CA ARG A 157 2.28 -6.20 8.38
C ARG A 157 2.08 -6.29 9.89
N THR A 158 2.99 -6.95 10.58
CA THR A 158 2.92 -7.13 12.03
C THR A 158 2.89 -5.78 12.75
N GLN A 159 3.78 -4.87 12.38
CA GLN A 159 3.82 -3.52 12.94
C GLN A 159 2.51 -2.75 12.69
N ALA A 160 2.02 -2.76 11.45
CA ALA A 160 0.79 -2.07 11.09
C ALA A 160 -0.42 -2.57 11.90
N ASN A 161 -0.50 -3.89 12.09
CA ASN A 161 -1.56 -4.49 12.89
C ASN A 161 -1.44 -4.15 14.37
N GLN A 162 -0.25 -4.32 14.96
CA GLN A 162 -0.05 -4.15 16.40
C GLN A 162 -0.04 -2.69 16.84
N GLN A 163 0.57 -1.79 16.05
CA GLN A 163 0.74 -0.39 16.44
C GLN A 163 -0.39 0.51 15.94
N PHE A 164 -0.94 0.23 14.77
CA PHE A 164 -1.90 1.11 14.11
C PHE A 164 -3.29 0.48 13.90
N GLY A 165 -3.47 -0.75 14.35
CA GLY A 165 -4.76 -1.46 14.24
C GLY A 165 -5.19 -1.74 12.81
N VAL A 166 -4.25 -1.83 11.87
CA VAL A 166 -4.57 -2.20 10.48
C VAL A 166 -4.94 -3.67 10.44
N ASN A 167 -6.11 -3.98 9.90
CA ASN A 167 -6.65 -5.35 9.82
C ASN A 167 -7.32 -5.67 8.48
N SER A 168 -7.28 -4.76 7.55
CA SER A 168 -7.85 -4.92 6.20
C SER A 168 -7.11 -4.05 5.20
N THR A 169 -7.25 -4.36 3.92
CA THR A 169 -6.62 -3.62 2.82
C THR A 169 -7.63 -3.18 1.76
N PRO A 170 -7.41 -2.04 1.13
CA PRO A 170 -6.46 -1.01 1.53
C PRO A 170 -6.90 -0.29 2.81
N THR A 171 -5.96 0.15 3.64
CA THR A 171 -6.21 1.08 4.74
C THR A 171 -5.42 2.35 4.47
N PHE A 172 -6.09 3.50 4.54
CA PHE A 172 -5.47 4.81 4.32
C PHE A 172 -5.51 5.64 5.60
N PHE A 173 -4.39 6.28 5.92
CA PHE A 173 -4.31 7.33 6.92
C PHE A 173 -3.93 8.65 6.25
N ILE A 174 -4.72 9.68 6.46
CA ILE A 174 -4.44 11.03 5.96
C ILE A 174 -4.06 11.90 7.16
N ASN A 175 -2.79 12.28 7.26
CA ASN A 175 -2.22 12.93 8.42
C ASN A 175 -2.62 12.24 9.74
N GLY A 176 -2.55 10.91 9.77
CA GLY A 176 -2.88 10.07 10.92
C GLY A 176 -4.35 9.72 11.09
N LYS A 177 -5.25 10.34 10.33
CA LYS A 177 -6.69 10.06 10.38
C LYS A 177 -7.08 8.99 9.36
N ARG A 178 -7.71 7.91 9.84
CA ARG A 178 -8.17 6.82 8.98
C ARG A 178 -9.26 7.31 8.03
N LEU A 179 -9.04 7.11 6.72
CA LEU A 179 -10.04 7.42 5.69
C LEU A 179 -11.18 6.41 5.76
N GLN A 180 -12.40 6.91 5.77
CA GLN A 180 -13.59 6.09 5.54
C GLN A 180 -13.87 6.02 4.03
N GLY A 181 -13.88 4.81 3.47
CA GLY A 181 -13.97 4.62 2.03
C GLY A 181 -12.59 4.46 1.37
N GLY A 182 -12.34 5.20 0.30
CA GLY A 182 -11.10 5.12 -0.51
C GLY A 182 -11.32 4.42 -1.85
N GLY A 183 -12.56 4.04 -2.16
CA GLY A 183 -12.93 3.44 -3.44
C GLY A 183 -13.18 4.43 -4.56
N SER A 184 -13.20 5.74 -4.28
CA SER A 184 -13.44 6.79 -5.26
C SER A 184 -12.58 8.03 -4.99
N ILE A 185 -12.36 8.82 -6.04
CA ILE A 185 -11.66 10.10 -5.89
C ILE A 185 -12.41 11.06 -4.96
N SER A 186 -13.74 11.02 -4.94
CA SER A 186 -14.55 11.88 -4.08
C SER A 186 -14.34 11.60 -2.58
N ASP A 187 -14.00 10.38 -2.20
CA ASP A 187 -13.62 10.07 -0.82
C ASP A 187 -12.34 10.84 -0.41
N PHE A 188 -11.36 10.88 -1.31
CA PHE A 188 -10.12 11.63 -1.11
C PHE A 188 -10.35 13.14 -1.18
N ASP A 189 -11.12 13.63 -2.14
CA ASP A 189 -11.46 15.06 -2.24
C ASP A 189 -12.06 15.58 -0.94
N ARG A 190 -13.01 14.85 -0.38
CA ARG A 190 -13.68 15.21 0.88
C ARG A 190 -12.73 15.28 2.07
N ALA A 191 -11.73 14.39 2.10
CA ALA A 191 -10.75 14.34 3.17
C ALA A 191 -9.60 15.33 2.98
N LEU A 192 -9.18 15.59 1.74
CA LEU A 192 -8.00 16.41 1.43
C LEU A 192 -8.31 17.89 1.34
N GLU A 193 -9.43 18.28 0.74
CA GLU A 193 -9.77 19.69 0.52
C GLU A 193 -9.73 20.55 1.80
N PRO A 194 -10.29 20.11 2.94
CA PRO A 194 -10.21 20.90 4.17
C PRO A 194 -8.77 21.10 4.66
N LEU A 195 -7.90 20.12 4.45
CA LEU A 195 -6.49 20.18 4.89
C LEU A 195 -5.63 21.08 3.98
N LEU A 196 -6.02 21.24 2.73
CA LEU A 196 -5.30 22.05 1.76
C LEU A 196 -5.70 23.52 1.77
N LYS A 197 -6.88 23.84 2.32
CA LYS A 197 -7.39 25.23 2.48
C LYS A 197 -6.91 25.90 3.76
N SER A 198 -6.35 25.16 4.70
CA SER A 198 -5.88 25.66 6.00
C SER A 198 -4.47 26.24 5.95
#